data_6c824dbf515244673ba6abfd1a9e26df
#
_entry.id   6c824dbf515244673ba6abfd1a9e26df
#
_cell.length_a   1.000
_cell.length_b   1.000
_cell.length_c   1.000
_cell.angle_alpha   90.00
_cell.angle_beta   90.00
_cell.angle_gamma   90.00
#
_symmetry.space_group_name_H-M   'P 1'
#
loop_
_entity.id
_entity.type
_entity.pdbx_description
1 polymer ?
#
loop_
_entity_poly.entity_id
_entity_poly.type
_entity_poly.pdbx_seq_one_letter_code
_entity_poly.pdbx_strand_id
1 'polypeptide(L)'
;DISLSDKVLGKELSYDVHSFFQVNLEVFNRAVEKIKTSLQNYPVVDMYSGVGTIGLALQKPVTLVESDSANIVWARHNLLAQADANLIESSSESALDVNGPQQVLVVDPPRAGLHPKLTQKILEIKPAQLIYLSCNPSTQARDVALMQNCYRLDSLTCYNFFPRTPHIESLAVLVRR
;
A
#
# COMPACT_ATOMS: atom_id res chain seq x y z
N ASP A 1 -13.54 -8.03 -23.15
CA ASP A 1 -12.36 -7.52 -22.41
C ASP A 1 -11.54 -8.70 -21.94
N ILE A 2 -10.21 -8.66 -22.14
CA ILE A 2 -9.31 -9.74 -21.75
C ILE A 2 -8.97 -9.50 -20.28
N SER A 3 -9.47 -10.35 -19.40
CA SER A 3 -9.02 -10.38 -18.01
C SER A 3 -7.76 -11.23 -17.88
N LEU A 4 -6.82 -10.76 -17.08
CA LEU A 4 -5.61 -11.46 -16.68
C LEU A 4 -5.72 -11.81 -15.20
N SER A 5 -4.98 -12.79 -14.73
CA SER A 5 -4.85 -13.07 -13.30
C SER A 5 -3.45 -13.52 -12.94
N ASP A 6 -3.00 -13.11 -11.77
CA ASP A 6 -1.73 -13.52 -11.17
C ASP A 6 -1.89 -13.74 -9.67
N LYS A 7 -0.90 -14.38 -9.04
CA LYS A 7 -0.94 -14.69 -7.61
C LYS A 7 0.04 -13.85 -6.82
N VAL A 8 -0.47 -13.20 -5.77
CA VAL A 8 0.35 -12.52 -4.76
C VAL A 8 0.15 -13.22 -3.42
N LEU A 9 1.20 -13.79 -2.87
CA LEU A 9 1.19 -14.65 -1.66
C LEU A 9 0.10 -15.75 -1.70
N GLY A 10 -0.12 -16.32 -2.90
CA GLY A 10 -1.13 -17.35 -3.11
C GLY A 10 -2.55 -16.85 -3.32
N LYS A 11 -2.84 -15.58 -3.08
CA LYS A 11 -4.12 -14.93 -3.42
C LYS A 11 -4.15 -14.65 -4.91
N GLU A 12 -5.12 -15.21 -5.62
CA GLU A 12 -5.38 -14.89 -7.02
C GLU A 12 -6.06 -13.53 -7.14
N LEU A 13 -5.53 -12.69 -8.01
CA LEU A 13 -5.99 -11.33 -8.27
C LEU A 13 -6.14 -11.11 -9.77
N SER A 14 -7.29 -10.60 -10.16
CA SER A 14 -7.62 -10.31 -11.55
C SER A 14 -7.37 -8.84 -11.88
N TYR A 15 -7.01 -8.56 -13.13
CA TYR A 15 -6.74 -7.23 -13.66
C TYR A 15 -6.88 -7.24 -15.19
N ASP A 16 -6.74 -6.11 -15.84
CA ASP A 16 -6.69 -5.98 -17.28
C ASP A 16 -5.56 -5.06 -17.77
N VAL A 17 -5.54 -4.79 -19.06
CA VAL A 17 -4.51 -3.95 -19.69
C VAL A 17 -4.62 -2.48 -19.33
N HIS A 18 -5.71 -2.03 -18.71
CA HIS A 18 -5.94 -0.65 -18.31
C HIS A 18 -5.65 -0.42 -16.83
N SER A 19 -5.59 -1.50 -16.04
CA SER A 19 -5.27 -1.45 -14.62
C SER A 19 -3.77 -1.63 -14.36
N PHE A 20 -3.29 -1.04 -13.28
CA PHE A 20 -1.90 -1.23 -12.88
C PHE A 20 -1.72 -2.58 -12.15
N PHE A 21 -0.73 -3.34 -12.58
CA PHE A 21 -0.27 -4.54 -11.87
C PHE A 21 1.26 -4.63 -11.89
N GLN A 22 1.86 -5.21 -10.85
CA GLN A 22 3.31 -5.31 -10.69
C GLN A 22 3.91 -6.33 -11.68
N VAL A 23 4.97 -5.94 -12.39
CA VAL A 23 5.57 -6.78 -13.46
C VAL A 23 6.56 -7.82 -12.92
N ASN A 24 7.24 -7.56 -11.81
CA ASN A 24 8.20 -8.48 -11.22
C ASN A 24 7.61 -9.15 -9.97
N LEU A 25 6.74 -10.12 -10.20
CA LEU A 25 5.97 -10.77 -9.15
C LEU A 25 6.85 -11.51 -8.13
N GLU A 26 7.98 -12.07 -8.52
CA GLU A 26 8.86 -12.75 -7.58
C GLU A 26 9.38 -11.78 -6.52
N VAL A 27 9.91 -10.65 -6.95
CA VAL A 27 10.46 -9.63 -6.02
C VAL A 27 9.34 -8.91 -5.27
N PHE A 28 8.19 -8.66 -5.93
CA PHE A 28 7.01 -8.08 -5.30
C PHE A 28 6.45 -8.98 -4.19
N ASN A 29 6.35 -10.29 -4.42
CA ASN A 29 5.94 -11.24 -3.38
C ASN A 29 6.84 -11.17 -2.14
N ARG A 30 8.16 -11.03 -2.32
CA ARG A 30 9.10 -10.85 -1.19
C ARG A 30 8.83 -9.55 -0.42
N ALA A 31 8.48 -8.47 -1.12
CA ALA A 31 8.12 -7.21 -0.48
C ALA A 31 6.80 -7.33 0.29
N VAL A 32 5.77 -7.94 -0.30
CA VAL A 32 4.47 -8.16 0.36
C VAL A 32 4.59 -9.13 1.54
N GLU A 33 5.43 -10.16 1.45
CA GLU A 33 5.73 -11.05 2.59
C GLU A 33 6.42 -10.28 3.74
N LYS A 34 7.36 -9.39 3.41
CA LYS A 34 7.95 -8.51 4.44
C LYS A 34 6.93 -7.56 5.06
N ILE A 35 6.02 -7.01 4.27
CA ILE A 35 4.87 -6.23 4.79
C ILE A 35 4.07 -7.10 5.76
N LYS A 36 3.61 -8.28 5.32
CA LYS A 36 2.79 -9.20 6.11
C LYS A 36 3.44 -9.59 7.44
N THR A 37 4.73 -9.92 7.43
CA THR A 37 5.48 -10.31 8.63
C THR A 37 5.81 -9.14 9.56
N SER A 38 5.74 -7.90 9.06
CA SER A 38 5.96 -6.68 9.86
C SER A 38 4.68 -6.10 10.46
N LEU A 39 3.50 -6.59 10.07
CA LEU A 39 2.21 -6.02 10.51
C LEU A 39 2.01 -6.17 12.02
N GLN A 40 1.66 -5.09 12.66
CA GLN A 40 1.05 -5.11 13.99
C GLN A 40 -0.38 -5.69 13.92
N ASN A 41 -0.92 -6.12 15.05
CA ASN A 41 -2.24 -6.76 15.11
C ASN A 41 -3.37 -5.72 15.18
N TYR A 42 -3.50 -4.94 14.10
CA TYR A 42 -4.57 -3.96 13.90
C TYR A 42 -5.17 -4.12 12.50
N PRO A 43 -6.39 -3.62 12.27
CA PRO A 43 -6.97 -3.52 10.92
C PRO A 43 -6.06 -2.73 9.98
N VAL A 44 -6.08 -3.09 8.70
CA VAL A 44 -5.23 -2.47 7.66
C VAL A 44 -6.06 -1.50 6.84
N VAL A 45 -5.49 -0.34 6.55
CA VAL A 45 -5.95 0.56 5.50
C VAL A 45 -4.87 0.60 4.43
N ASP A 46 -5.21 0.24 3.21
CA ASP A 46 -4.34 0.23 2.03
C ASP A 46 -4.69 1.41 1.13
N MET A 47 -3.89 2.46 1.21
CA MET A 47 -4.04 3.67 0.39
C MET A 47 -3.27 3.52 -0.92
N TYR A 48 -3.85 3.97 -2.03
CA TYR A 48 -3.36 3.73 -3.39
C TYR A 48 -3.37 2.24 -3.73
N SER A 49 -4.46 1.56 -3.39
CA SER A 49 -4.51 0.09 -3.37
C SER A 49 -4.45 -0.58 -4.75
N GLY A 50 -4.64 0.18 -5.83
CA GLY A 50 -4.73 -0.40 -7.17
C GLY A 50 -5.87 -1.43 -7.24
N VAL A 51 -5.61 -2.57 -7.82
CA VAL A 51 -6.57 -3.70 -7.86
C VAL A 51 -6.63 -4.50 -6.54
N GLY A 52 -5.98 -3.99 -5.48
CA GLY A 52 -5.92 -4.62 -4.16
C GLY A 52 -4.70 -5.53 -3.96
N THR A 53 -3.63 -5.34 -4.72
CA THR A 53 -2.47 -6.25 -4.76
C THR A 53 -1.80 -6.44 -3.41
N ILE A 54 -1.65 -5.40 -2.60
CA ILE A 54 -1.06 -5.52 -1.26
C ILE A 54 -2.15 -5.91 -0.27
N GLY A 55 -3.17 -5.07 -0.10
CA GLY A 55 -4.17 -5.22 0.95
C GLY A 55 -4.84 -6.58 1.00
N LEU A 56 -5.31 -7.10 -0.16
CA LEU A 56 -5.99 -8.40 -0.22
C LEU A 56 -5.02 -9.58 -0.04
N ALA A 57 -3.76 -9.45 -0.47
CA ALA A 57 -2.76 -10.50 -0.28
C ALA A 57 -2.37 -10.71 1.19
N LEU A 58 -2.58 -9.70 2.06
CA LEU A 58 -2.33 -9.81 3.50
C LEU A 58 -3.29 -10.75 4.21
N GLN A 59 -4.46 -11.02 3.63
CA GLN A 59 -5.50 -11.93 4.19
C GLN A 59 -5.90 -11.55 5.62
N LYS A 60 -6.14 -10.26 5.83
CA LYS A 60 -6.59 -9.64 7.09
C LYS A 60 -7.75 -8.68 6.81
N PRO A 61 -8.51 -8.28 7.83
CA PRO A 61 -9.46 -7.19 7.66
C PRO A 61 -8.79 -5.97 7.05
N VAL A 62 -9.27 -5.51 5.90
CA VAL A 62 -8.65 -4.43 5.14
C VAL A 62 -9.67 -3.48 4.54
N THR A 63 -9.36 -2.19 4.56
CA THR A 63 -10.05 -1.18 3.77
C THR A 63 -9.12 -0.71 2.66
N LEU A 64 -9.50 -0.96 1.42
CA LEU A 64 -8.82 -0.47 0.22
C LEU A 64 -9.30 0.94 -0.10
N VAL A 65 -8.39 1.82 -0.51
CA VAL A 65 -8.71 3.17 -1.00
C VAL A 65 -8.07 3.35 -2.36
N GLU A 66 -8.89 3.57 -3.39
CA GLU A 66 -8.46 3.72 -4.78
C GLU A 66 -9.34 4.72 -5.51
N SER A 67 -8.76 5.50 -6.43
CA SER A 67 -9.46 6.53 -7.20
C SER A 67 -9.51 6.27 -8.70
N ASP A 68 -8.61 5.46 -9.23
CA ASP A 68 -8.58 5.13 -10.65
C ASP A 68 -9.71 4.15 -11.00
N SER A 69 -10.54 4.53 -11.98
CA SER A 69 -11.73 3.77 -12.33
C SER A 69 -11.42 2.38 -12.91
N ALA A 70 -10.30 2.20 -13.61
CA ALA A 70 -9.90 0.91 -14.15
C ALA A 70 -9.48 -0.03 -13.00
N ASN A 71 -8.71 0.47 -12.04
CA ASN A 71 -8.32 -0.28 -10.85
C ASN A 71 -9.53 -0.64 -9.97
N ILE A 72 -10.47 0.30 -9.78
CA ILE A 72 -11.69 0.10 -8.96
C ILE A 72 -12.51 -1.08 -9.45
N VAL A 73 -12.70 -1.23 -10.76
CA VAL A 73 -13.44 -2.36 -11.34
C VAL A 73 -12.85 -3.69 -10.83
N TRP A 74 -11.55 -3.83 -10.92
CA TRP A 74 -10.86 -5.06 -10.52
C TRP A 74 -10.71 -5.20 -9.01
N ALA A 75 -10.51 -4.11 -8.28
CA ALA A 75 -10.53 -4.15 -6.82
C ALA A 75 -11.86 -4.67 -6.28
N ARG A 76 -13.00 -4.21 -6.82
CA ARG A 76 -14.34 -4.73 -6.50
C ARG A 76 -14.47 -6.23 -6.80
N HIS A 77 -13.98 -6.68 -7.96
CA HIS A 77 -13.98 -8.09 -8.32
C HIS A 77 -13.14 -8.92 -7.34
N ASN A 78 -11.94 -8.48 -7.05
CA ASN A 78 -10.97 -9.21 -6.23
C ASN A 78 -11.39 -9.31 -4.76
N LEU A 79 -12.09 -8.31 -4.24
CA LEU A 79 -12.55 -8.33 -2.84
C LEU A 79 -13.75 -9.25 -2.58
N LEU A 80 -14.49 -9.70 -3.62
CA LEU A 80 -15.63 -10.59 -3.45
C LEU A 80 -15.27 -11.91 -2.73
N ALA A 81 -14.03 -12.35 -2.82
CA ALA A 81 -13.54 -13.54 -2.15
C ALA A 81 -13.06 -13.31 -0.71
N GLN A 82 -13.26 -12.10 -0.15
CA GLN A 82 -12.79 -11.73 1.19
C GLN A 82 -13.84 -10.91 1.93
N ALA A 83 -14.62 -11.56 2.80
CA ALA A 83 -15.79 -10.99 3.46
C ALA A 83 -15.49 -9.81 4.42
N ASP A 84 -14.24 -9.71 4.90
CA ASP A 84 -13.77 -8.65 5.81
C ASP A 84 -12.93 -7.57 5.09
N ALA A 85 -13.08 -7.48 3.76
CA ALA A 85 -12.48 -6.43 2.94
C ALA A 85 -13.54 -5.42 2.48
N ASN A 86 -13.15 -4.13 2.50
CA ASN A 86 -13.97 -3.02 2.02
C ASN A 86 -13.21 -2.21 0.97
N LEU A 87 -13.94 -1.54 0.08
CA LEU A 87 -13.38 -0.60 -0.90
C LEU A 87 -14.03 0.77 -0.75
N ILE A 88 -13.18 1.79 -0.68
CA ILE A 88 -13.56 3.21 -0.74
C ILE A 88 -13.02 3.79 -2.04
N GLU A 89 -13.93 4.18 -2.91
CA GLU A 89 -13.64 4.75 -4.22
C GLU A 89 -13.41 6.25 -4.10
N SER A 90 -12.19 6.59 -3.72
CA SER A 90 -11.80 7.97 -3.44
C SER A 90 -10.29 8.13 -3.56
N SER A 91 -9.86 9.35 -3.77
CA SER A 91 -8.44 9.66 -3.65
C SER A 91 -7.99 9.60 -2.18
N SER A 92 -6.72 9.31 -1.95
CA SER A 92 -6.15 9.19 -0.61
C SER A 92 -6.28 10.49 0.21
N GLU A 93 -6.23 11.66 -0.46
CA GLU A 93 -6.40 12.99 0.17
C GLU A 93 -7.87 13.36 0.43
N SER A 94 -8.83 12.59 -0.07
CA SER A 94 -10.26 12.76 0.17
C SER A 94 -10.82 11.71 1.14
N ALA A 95 -10.20 10.54 1.24
CA ALA A 95 -10.60 9.45 2.13
C ALA A 95 -9.88 9.51 3.51
N LEU A 96 -9.65 10.70 4.04
CA LEU A 96 -8.82 10.88 5.24
C LEU A 96 -9.46 10.31 6.51
N ASP A 97 -10.80 10.24 6.57
CA ASP A 97 -11.54 9.82 7.77
C ASP A 97 -11.54 8.29 7.99
N VAL A 98 -11.04 7.52 7.02
CA VAL A 98 -10.87 6.06 7.18
C VAL A 98 -9.71 5.70 8.09
N ASN A 99 -8.81 6.65 8.35
CA ASN A 99 -7.64 6.45 9.18
C ASN A 99 -7.98 6.59 10.67
N GLY A 100 -7.40 5.74 11.49
CA GLY A 100 -7.56 5.77 12.93
C GLY A 100 -6.25 5.46 13.68
N PRO A 101 -6.18 5.77 14.98
CA PRO A 101 -4.95 5.58 15.76
C PRO A 101 -4.62 4.11 16.03
N GLN A 102 -5.61 3.21 15.90
CA GLN A 102 -5.45 1.77 16.09
C GLN A 102 -5.55 1.03 14.75
N GLN A 103 -4.80 1.49 13.77
CA GLN A 103 -4.72 0.91 12.43
C GLN A 103 -3.28 0.80 11.95
N VAL A 104 -3.06 -0.10 11.01
CA VAL A 104 -1.87 -0.12 10.17
C VAL A 104 -2.24 0.56 8.85
N LEU A 105 -1.53 1.62 8.53
CA LEU A 105 -1.65 2.29 7.25
C LEU A 105 -0.58 1.77 6.31
N VAL A 106 -0.99 1.16 5.20
CA VAL A 106 -0.12 0.75 4.09
C VAL A 106 -0.28 1.77 2.97
N VAL A 107 0.84 2.23 2.41
CA VAL A 107 0.83 3.20 1.32
C VAL A 107 1.83 2.78 0.23
N ASP A 108 1.40 2.85 -1.02
CA ASP A 108 2.25 2.69 -2.22
C ASP A 108 1.93 3.84 -3.20
N PRO A 109 2.33 5.09 -2.86
CA PRO A 109 1.96 6.27 -3.62
C PRO A 109 2.74 6.37 -4.93
N PRO A 110 2.30 7.20 -5.89
CA PRO A 110 3.04 7.53 -7.08
C PRO A 110 4.40 8.21 -6.75
N ARG A 111 5.26 8.39 -7.76
CA ARG A 111 6.63 8.91 -7.64
C ARG A 111 6.76 10.24 -6.90
N ALA A 112 5.69 11.02 -6.82
CA ALA A 112 5.66 12.29 -6.10
C ALA A 112 5.70 12.11 -4.56
N GLY A 113 5.45 10.91 -4.06
CA GLY A 113 5.31 10.61 -2.64
C GLY A 113 3.89 10.84 -2.12
N LEU A 114 3.74 10.93 -0.82
CA LEU A 114 2.45 11.15 -0.17
C LEU A 114 1.88 12.53 -0.49
N HIS A 115 0.55 12.56 -0.69
CA HIS A 115 -0.14 13.84 -0.82
C HIS A 115 -0.03 14.63 0.51
N PRO A 116 0.24 15.95 0.49
CA PRO A 116 0.44 16.75 1.71
C PRO A 116 -0.70 16.64 2.73
N LYS A 117 -1.96 16.60 2.28
CA LYS A 117 -3.12 16.43 3.16
C LYS A 117 -3.09 15.07 3.88
N LEU A 118 -2.70 13.98 3.20
CA LEU A 118 -2.56 12.67 3.82
C LEU A 118 -1.42 12.69 4.85
N THR A 119 -0.27 13.28 4.52
CA THR A 119 0.84 13.46 5.46
C THR A 119 0.41 14.21 6.72
N GLN A 120 -0.31 15.31 6.56
CA GLN A 120 -0.87 16.07 7.69
C GLN A 120 -1.81 15.21 8.53
N LYS A 121 -2.72 14.46 7.89
CA LYS A 121 -3.66 13.59 8.60
C LYS A 121 -2.96 12.45 9.37
N ILE A 122 -1.91 11.88 8.79
CA ILE A 122 -1.07 10.88 9.49
C ILE A 122 -0.45 11.49 10.76
N LEU A 123 0.03 12.72 10.69
CA LEU A 123 0.61 13.42 11.85
C LEU A 123 -0.42 13.78 12.92
N GLU A 124 -1.68 14.03 12.54
CA GLU A 124 -2.79 14.30 13.47
C GLU A 124 -3.25 13.03 14.18
N ILE A 125 -3.59 11.99 13.41
CA ILE A 125 -4.21 10.75 13.92
C ILE A 125 -3.17 9.80 14.50
N LYS A 126 -1.98 9.76 13.91
CA LYS A 126 -0.87 8.87 14.28
C LYS A 126 -1.30 7.40 14.30
N PRO A 127 -1.63 6.78 13.16
CA PRO A 127 -1.83 5.34 13.07
C PRO A 127 -0.73 4.57 13.81
N ALA A 128 -1.06 3.41 14.37
CA ALA A 128 -0.11 2.63 15.17
C ALA A 128 1.15 2.24 14.39
N GLN A 129 0.98 2.02 13.09
CA GLN A 129 2.06 1.66 12.18
C GLN A 129 1.80 2.27 10.80
N LEU A 130 2.87 2.73 10.14
CA LEU A 130 2.87 3.12 8.74
C LEU A 130 3.85 2.23 7.98
N ILE A 131 3.37 1.57 6.94
CA ILE A 131 4.17 0.76 6.03
C ILE A 131 4.16 1.47 4.68
N TYR A 132 5.32 1.91 4.22
CA TYR A 132 5.48 2.74 3.06
C TYR A 132 6.37 2.06 2.01
N LEU A 133 5.76 1.49 0.97
CA LEU A 133 6.45 1.04 -0.24
C LEU A 133 6.57 2.24 -1.19
N SER A 134 7.70 2.37 -1.89
CA SER A 134 7.93 3.52 -2.78
C SER A 134 8.91 3.22 -3.90
N CYS A 135 8.54 3.59 -5.11
CA CYS A 135 9.43 3.58 -6.27
C CYS A 135 10.38 4.81 -6.34
N ASN A 136 10.33 5.70 -5.35
CA ASN A 136 11.20 6.88 -5.25
C ASN A 136 11.69 7.09 -3.81
N PRO A 137 12.88 6.53 -3.46
CA PRO A 137 13.44 6.66 -2.12
C PRO A 137 13.65 8.11 -1.67
N SER A 138 13.87 9.05 -2.59
CA SER A 138 14.09 10.46 -2.24
C SER A 138 12.82 11.12 -1.72
N THR A 139 11.68 10.89 -2.36
CA THR A 139 10.39 11.41 -1.89
C THR A 139 9.95 10.69 -0.62
N GLN A 140 10.20 9.39 -0.51
CA GLN A 140 9.94 8.64 0.73
C GLN A 140 10.76 9.20 1.90
N ALA A 141 12.05 9.46 1.71
CA ALA A 141 12.91 10.03 2.76
C ALA A 141 12.41 11.42 3.21
N ARG A 142 11.98 12.27 2.28
CA ARG A 142 11.34 13.57 2.58
C ARG A 142 10.11 13.38 3.46
N ASP A 143 9.21 12.49 3.09
CA ASP A 143 7.95 12.26 3.79
C ASP A 143 8.21 11.66 5.19
N VAL A 144 9.11 10.69 5.30
CA VAL A 144 9.52 10.08 6.57
C VAL A 144 10.17 11.09 7.50
N ALA A 145 10.98 12.01 6.98
CA ALA A 145 11.59 13.07 7.79
C ALA A 145 10.55 13.98 8.45
N LEU A 146 9.43 14.27 7.78
CA LEU A 146 8.33 15.04 8.37
C LEU A 146 7.67 14.31 9.56
N MET A 147 7.75 12.99 9.60
CA MET A 147 7.10 12.14 10.60
C MET A 147 8.01 11.74 11.77
N GLN A 148 9.29 12.11 11.77
CA GLN A 148 10.32 11.64 12.71
C GLN A 148 10.00 11.89 14.19
N ASN A 149 9.23 12.92 14.51
CA ASN A 149 8.80 13.22 15.89
C ASN A 149 7.68 12.31 16.38
N CYS A 150 6.91 11.70 15.47
CA CYS A 150 5.78 10.85 15.80
C CYS A 150 6.08 9.36 15.59
N TYR A 151 7.01 9.05 14.69
CA TYR A 151 7.34 7.70 14.31
C TYR A 151 8.83 7.39 14.45
N ARG A 152 9.12 6.14 14.74
CA ARG A 152 10.45 5.54 14.67
C ARG A 152 10.52 4.67 13.41
N LEU A 153 11.56 4.84 12.62
CA LEU A 153 11.86 3.90 11.55
C LEU A 153 12.31 2.57 12.18
N ASP A 154 11.54 1.53 11.94
CA ASP A 154 11.80 0.18 12.47
C ASP A 154 12.67 -0.63 11.52
N SER A 155 12.34 -0.59 10.23
CA SER A 155 13.15 -1.20 9.19
C SER A 155 13.04 -0.46 7.87
N LEU A 156 14.10 -0.58 7.06
CA LEU A 156 14.16 -0.12 5.67
C LEU A 156 14.76 -1.24 4.83
N THR A 157 14.05 -1.66 3.79
CA THR A 157 14.48 -2.72 2.87
C THR A 157 14.34 -2.25 1.44
N CYS A 158 15.35 -2.48 0.62
CA CYS A 158 15.31 -2.13 -0.79
C CYS A 158 15.13 -3.38 -1.66
N TYR A 159 14.34 -3.23 -2.73
CA TYR A 159 14.02 -4.29 -3.67
C TYR A 159 14.33 -3.87 -5.10
N ASN A 160 14.96 -4.74 -5.86
CA ASN A 160 15.26 -4.50 -7.28
C ASN A 160 14.13 -5.05 -8.16
N PHE A 161 13.03 -4.29 -8.27
CA PHE A 161 11.89 -4.67 -9.13
C PHE A 161 12.24 -4.57 -10.63
N PHE A 162 13.16 -3.67 -10.96
CA PHE A 162 13.53 -3.35 -12.33
C PHE A 162 15.03 -3.55 -12.56
N PRO A 163 15.51 -4.82 -12.66
CA PRO A 163 16.94 -5.10 -12.87
C PRO A 163 17.50 -4.38 -14.09
N ARG A 164 18.74 -3.93 -14.00
CA ARG A 164 19.48 -3.17 -15.05
C ARG A 164 18.91 -1.77 -15.33
N THR A 165 18.12 -1.22 -14.42
CA THR A 165 17.67 0.17 -14.44
C THR A 165 18.12 0.89 -13.17
N PRO A 166 18.10 2.22 -13.11
CA PRO A 166 18.40 2.97 -11.89
C PRO A 166 17.23 2.96 -10.87
N HIS A 167 16.14 2.27 -11.18
CA HIS A 167 14.96 2.24 -10.34
C HIS A 167 15.10 1.21 -9.23
N ILE A 168 14.76 1.62 -8.03
CA ILE A 168 14.72 0.77 -6.84
C ILE A 168 13.44 1.05 -6.07
N GLU A 169 12.83 -0.01 -5.55
CA GLU A 169 11.74 0.10 -4.60
C GLU A 169 12.29 0.07 -3.18
N SER A 170 11.76 0.90 -2.31
CA SER A 170 12.12 0.93 -0.89
C SER A 170 10.89 0.74 -0.03
N LEU A 171 10.99 -0.15 0.93
CA LEU A 171 9.95 -0.46 1.92
C LEU A 171 10.42 0.05 3.28
N ALA A 172 9.77 1.09 3.79
CA ALA A 172 9.98 1.60 5.14
C ALA A 172 8.85 1.13 6.06
N VAL A 173 9.22 0.58 7.20
CA VAL A 173 8.30 0.25 8.30
C VAL A 173 8.50 1.26 9.41
N LEU A 174 7.46 2.02 9.73
CA LEU A 174 7.49 3.04 10.78
C LEU A 174 6.49 2.65 11.87
N VAL A 175 6.92 2.77 13.12
CA VAL A 175 6.10 2.46 14.29
C VAL A 175 5.95 3.74 15.11
N ARG A 176 4.72 4.00 15.58
CA ARG A 176 4.42 5.14 16.44
C ARG A 176 5.27 5.09 17.71
N ARG A 177 5.79 6.24 18.11
CA ARG A 177 6.56 6.43 19.35
C ARG A 177 5.67 6.38 20.59
#